data_d424d8e25516061c03d6828930c1b6f5
#
_entry.id   d424d8e25516061c03d6828930c1b6f5
#
_cell.length_a   1.000
_cell.length_b   1.000
_cell.length_c   1.000
_cell.angle_alpha   90.00
_cell.angle_beta   90.00
_cell.angle_gamma   90.00
#
_symmetry.space_group_name_H-M   'P 1'
#
loop_
_entity.id
_entity.type
_entity.pdbx_description
1 polymer ?
#
loop_
_entity_poly.entity_id
_entity_poly.type
_entity_poly.pdbx_seq_one_letter_code
_entity_poly.pdbx_strand_id
1 'polypeptide(L)'
;MKHSEFEIHHRRDDINSYHPSQEKQPIQLHHHDFYEVYYFISGNVDYLVENKTYHLHPGDLLLMSPLELHQPVFREDSGIYERIVLWIDGKKLSELSNSEISFLSCFKQTQSDTEAHLYHIREEKQKTLQYFLDELISTMQTENQYSALIANS
;
A
#
# COMPACT_ATOMS: atom_id res chain seq x y z
N MET A 1 4.06 20.24 5.02
CA MET A 1 3.55 19.75 3.73
C MET A 1 2.15 19.18 3.95
N LYS A 2 1.12 19.79 3.34
CA LYS A 2 -0.20 19.17 3.35
C LYS A 2 -0.13 17.94 2.46
N HIS A 3 -0.21 16.76 3.04
CA HIS A 3 -0.45 15.55 2.28
C HIS A 3 -1.85 15.65 1.65
N SER A 4 -1.97 15.20 0.41
CA SER A 4 -3.29 15.06 -0.20
C SER A 4 -4.12 14.07 0.63
N GLU A 5 -5.43 14.28 0.71
CA GLU A 5 -6.34 13.41 1.48
C GLU A 5 -6.34 11.96 0.98
N PHE A 6 -5.84 11.76 -0.23
CA PHE A 6 -5.82 10.49 -0.92
C PHE A 6 -4.69 10.45 -1.94
N GLU A 7 -3.89 9.39 -1.90
CA GLU A 7 -2.85 9.12 -2.91
C GLU A 7 -2.84 7.64 -3.26
N ILE A 8 -2.58 7.34 -4.54
CA ILE A 8 -2.40 5.97 -5.01
C ILE A 8 -1.21 5.90 -5.95
N HIS A 9 -0.35 4.92 -5.75
CA HIS A 9 0.87 4.72 -6.53
C HIS A 9 1.05 3.26 -6.91
N HIS A 10 1.29 3.01 -8.19
CA HIS A 10 1.81 1.74 -8.68
C HIS A 10 3.34 1.85 -8.72
N ARG A 11 4.03 1.01 -7.96
CA ARG A 11 5.49 1.03 -7.84
C ARG A 11 6.08 -0.29 -8.29
N ARG A 12 7.16 -0.18 -9.06
CA ARG A 12 7.90 -1.33 -9.59
C ARG A 12 9.39 -1.05 -9.49
N ASP A 13 10.09 -1.83 -8.68
CA ASP A 13 11.52 -1.69 -8.42
C ASP A 13 12.26 -2.98 -8.75
N ASP A 14 13.42 -2.86 -9.41
CA ASP A 14 14.33 -3.99 -9.59
C ASP A 14 15.29 -4.05 -8.39
N ILE A 15 15.00 -4.93 -7.45
CA ILE A 15 15.77 -5.06 -6.23
C ILE A 15 17.18 -5.61 -6.50
N ASN A 16 17.38 -6.40 -7.55
CA ASN A 16 18.69 -6.95 -7.90
C ASN A 16 19.67 -5.89 -8.45
N SER A 17 19.17 -4.72 -8.86
CA SER A 17 20.00 -3.59 -9.29
C SER A 17 20.62 -2.81 -8.12
N TYR A 18 20.15 -3.03 -6.90
CA TYR A 18 20.74 -2.41 -5.71
C TYR A 18 22.03 -3.13 -5.31
N HIS A 19 23.15 -2.45 -5.45
CA HIS A 19 24.44 -2.98 -5.00
C HIS A 19 24.53 -3.01 -3.49
N PRO A 20 25.10 -4.10 -2.88
CA PRO A 20 25.30 -4.18 -1.43
C PRO A 20 26.15 -3.08 -0.83
N SER A 21 26.92 -2.36 -1.65
CA SER A 21 27.77 -1.23 -1.23
C SER A 21 27.01 0.10 -1.10
N GLN A 22 25.77 0.16 -1.52
CA GLN A 22 24.93 1.33 -1.26
C GLN A 22 24.28 1.13 0.12
N GLU A 23 24.73 1.92 1.09
CA GLU A 23 24.32 1.87 2.51
C GLU A 23 22.82 2.13 2.75
N LYS A 24 22.03 2.26 1.71
CA LYS A 24 20.60 2.51 1.84
C LYS A 24 19.81 1.26 1.44
N GLN A 25 19.23 0.62 2.41
CA GLN A 25 18.08 -0.24 2.15
C GLN A 25 17.05 0.57 1.36
N PRO A 26 16.47 0.03 0.28
CA PRO A 26 15.57 0.79 -0.60
C PRO A 26 14.36 1.37 0.14
N ILE A 27 13.93 0.73 1.23
CA ILE A 27 12.83 1.20 2.05
C ILE A 27 13.13 0.88 3.51
N GLN A 28 13.25 1.91 4.33
CA GLN A 28 13.53 1.78 5.76
C GLN A 28 12.25 1.62 6.57
N LEU A 29 12.40 1.14 7.80
CA LEU A 29 11.32 1.11 8.79
C LEU A 29 10.79 2.54 8.97
N HIS A 30 9.49 2.71 8.77
CA HIS A 30 8.84 4.01 8.83
C HIS A 30 7.41 3.89 9.38
N HIS A 31 6.83 5.03 9.70
CA HIS A 31 5.43 5.18 10.02
C HIS A 31 4.90 6.51 9.46
N HIS A 32 3.60 6.65 9.38
CA HIS A 32 2.93 7.86 8.94
C HIS A 32 1.57 8.02 9.63
N ASP A 33 0.93 9.15 9.47
CA ASP A 33 -0.32 9.50 10.15
C ASP A 33 -1.59 9.25 9.32
N PHE A 34 -1.48 8.49 8.26
CA PHE A 34 -2.58 8.10 7.37
C PHE A 34 -2.73 6.58 7.30
N TYR A 35 -3.86 6.12 6.81
CA TYR A 35 -4.14 4.71 6.54
C TYR A 35 -3.49 4.27 5.24
N GLU A 36 -2.95 3.07 5.20
CA GLU A 36 -2.34 2.49 4.00
C GLU A 36 -2.99 1.17 3.65
N VAL A 37 -3.39 1.06 2.37
CA VAL A 37 -3.73 -0.20 1.73
C VAL A 37 -2.59 -0.57 0.79
N TYR A 38 -2.00 -1.72 1.02
CA TYR A 38 -0.85 -2.19 0.27
C TYR A 38 -1.21 -3.50 -0.44
N TYR A 39 -1.17 -3.49 -1.77
CA TYR A 39 -1.46 -4.65 -2.60
C TYR A 39 -0.18 -5.17 -3.25
N PHE A 40 0.17 -6.42 -2.92
CA PHE A 40 1.40 -7.06 -3.38
C PHE A 40 1.16 -7.81 -4.71
N ILE A 41 1.99 -7.50 -5.71
CA ILE A 41 1.89 -8.07 -7.05
C ILE A 41 3.02 -9.08 -7.30
N SER A 42 4.28 -8.71 -7.02
CA SER A 42 5.42 -9.59 -7.24
C SER A 42 6.64 -9.25 -6.37
N GLY A 43 7.52 -10.20 -6.23
CA GLY A 43 8.76 -10.12 -5.49
C GLY A 43 8.91 -11.27 -4.49
N ASN A 44 10.04 -11.35 -3.82
CA ASN A 44 10.28 -12.26 -2.72
C ASN A 44 10.50 -11.44 -1.44
N VAL A 45 9.41 -11.14 -0.76
CA VAL A 45 9.36 -10.11 0.27
C VAL A 45 8.66 -10.63 1.52
N ASP A 46 9.29 -10.42 2.66
CA ASP A 46 8.62 -10.42 3.95
C ASP A 46 8.23 -8.98 4.30
N TYR A 47 7.12 -8.80 4.96
CA TYR A 47 6.67 -7.48 5.38
C TYR A 47 6.53 -7.45 6.90
N LEU A 48 7.29 -6.56 7.52
CA LEU A 48 7.23 -6.33 8.96
C LEU A 48 6.21 -5.25 9.26
N VAL A 49 5.24 -5.54 10.12
CA VAL A 49 4.29 -4.55 10.66
C VAL A 49 4.31 -4.68 12.18
N GLU A 50 4.77 -3.63 12.85
CA GLU A 50 5.03 -3.64 14.29
C GLU A 50 5.96 -4.81 14.66
N ASN A 51 5.49 -5.78 15.42
CA ASN A 51 6.26 -6.95 15.83
C ASN A 51 5.89 -8.23 15.05
N LYS A 52 5.12 -8.10 13.97
CA LYS A 52 4.65 -9.23 13.15
C LYS A 52 5.34 -9.22 11.79
N THR A 53 5.73 -10.40 11.32
CA THR A 53 6.32 -10.59 9.99
C THR A 53 5.39 -11.43 9.13
N TYR A 54 5.10 -10.94 7.94
CA TYR A 54 4.26 -11.60 6.95
C TYR A 54 5.07 -11.97 5.73
N HIS A 55 5.07 -13.24 5.32
CA HIS A 55 5.62 -13.64 4.03
C HIS A 55 4.57 -13.41 2.95
N LEU A 56 4.87 -12.51 2.00
CA LEU A 56 3.89 -12.09 1.00
C LEU A 56 3.85 -13.01 -0.20
N HIS A 57 2.65 -13.23 -0.71
CA HIS A 57 2.37 -13.93 -1.96
C HIS A 57 1.57 -13.00 -2.89
N PRO A 58 1.75 -13.11 -4.23
CA PRO A 58 0.94 -12.32 -5.17
C PRO A 58 -0.54 -12.41 -4.85
N GLY A 59 -1.21 -11.26 -4.76
CA GLY A 59 -2.60 -11.15 -4.35
C GLY A 59 -2.82 -10.85 -2.87
N ASP A 60 -1.76 -10.76 -2.09
CA ASP A 60 -1.86 -10.36 -0.69
C ASP A 60 -2.12 -8.86 -0.55
N LEU A 61 -2.96 -8.53 0.40
CA LEU A 61 -3.35 -7.18 0.76
C LEU A 61 -3.00 -6.94 2.23
N LEU A 62 -2.23 -5.89 2.50
CA LEU A 62 -1.95 -5.44 3.87
C LEU A 62 -2.72 -4.16 4.16
N LEU A 63 -3.34 -4.10 5.33
CA LEU A 63 -4.00 -2.90 5.85
C LEU A 63 -3.22 -2.39 7.07
N MET A 64 -2.71 -1.18 6.97
CA MET A 64 -1.91 -0.56 8.03
C MET A 64 -2.57 0.72 8.53
N SER A 65 -2.74 0.81 9.84
CA SER A 65 -3.30 1.97 10.51
C SER A 65 -2.25 3.06 10.74
N PRO A 66 -2.67 4.31 10.98
CA PRO A 66 -1.73 5.39 11.30
C PRO A 66 -0.79 5.02 12.45
N LEU A 67 0.46 5.46 12.33
CA LEU A 67 1.54 5.30 13.30
C LEU A 67 2.07 3.87 13.51
N GLU A 68 1.53 2.88 12.83
CA GLU A 68 2.11 1.54 12.84
C GLU A 68 3.45 1.53 12.09
N LEU A 69 4.50 1.03 12.75
CA LEU A 69 5.81 0.86 12.14
C LEU A 69 5.77 -0.31 11.14
N HIS A 70 6.26 -0.07 9.93
CA HIS A 70 6.25 -1.10 8.89
C HIS A 70 7.43 -0.98 7.93
N GLN A 71 7.81 -2.11 7.34
CA GLN A 71 8.95 -2.21 6.43
C GLN A 71 8.90 -3.48 5.60
N PRO A 72 9.13 -3.41 4.27
CA PRO A 72 9.46 -4.60 3.49
C PRO A 72 10.85 -5.08 3.83
N VAL A 73 11.02 -6.41 3.89
CA VAL A 73 12.31 -7.08 4.07
C VAL A 73 12.53 -7.98 2.86
N PHE A 74 13.53 -7.65 2.06
CA PHE A 74 13.82 -8.37 0.83
C PHE A 74 14.66 -9.61 1.11
N ARG A 75 14.21 -10.74 0.55
CA ARG A 75 14.95 -11.99 0.54
C ARG A 75 15.88 -12.05 -0.67
N GLU A 76 16.80 -13.01 -0.67
CA GLU A 76 17.60 -13.31 -1.86
C GLU A 76 16.69 -13.57 -3.06
N ASP A 77 17.15 -13.16 -4.24
CA ASP A 77 16.41 -13.30 -5.50
C ASP A 77 15.02 -12.62 -5.50
N SER A 78 14.92 -11.48 -4.85
CA SER A 78 13.65 -10.71 -4.81
C SER A 78 13.20 -10.24 -6.19
N GLY A 79 14.11 -10.08 -7.14
CA GLY A 79 13.78 -9.73 -8.52
C GLY A 79 13.03 -8.40 -8.62
N ILE A 80 11.95 -8.43 -9.38
CA ILE A 80 11.06 -7.27 -9.54
C ILE A 80 10.09 -7.23 -8.36
N TYR A 81 10.17 -6.17 -7.61
CA TYR A 81 9.26 -5.85 -6.51
C TYR A 81 8.18 -4.90 -7.00
N GLU A 82 6.97 -5.41 -7.13
CA GLU A 82 5.83 -4.67 -7.68
C GLU A 82 4.67 -4.67 -6.70
N ARG A 83 4.11 -3.48 -6.47
CA ARG A 83 2.98 -3.27 -5.54
C ARG A 83 2.20 -2.03 -5.93
N ILE A 84 0.96 -1.97 -5.44
CA ILE A 84 0.14 -0.77 -5.47
C ILE A 84 -0.10 -0.34 -4.04
N VAL A 85 0.17 0.92 -3.71
CA VAL A 85 -0.07 1.51 -2.40
C VAL A 85 -1.11 2.61 -2.49
N LEU A 86 -2.02 2.60 -1.54
CA LEU A 86 -3.08 3.57 -1.41
C LEU A 86 -2.98 4.21 -0.02
N TRP A 87 -2.83 5.52 0.02
CA TRP A 87 -2.79 6.30 1.25
C TRP A 87 -4.07 7.10 1.40
N ILE A 88 -4.73 6.99 2.54
CA ILE A 88 -5.99 7.66 2.80
C ILE A 88 -5.93 8.35 4.16
N ASP A 89 -6.22 9.65 4.17
CA ASP A 89 -6.45 10.43 5.39
C ASP A 89 -7.64 9.85 6.17
N GLY A 90 -7.55 9.86 7.50
CA GLY A 90 -8.59 9.30 8.37
C GLY A 90 -9.94 9.98 8.22
N LYS A 91 -9.95 11.30 7.98
CA LYS A 91 -11.17 12.05 7.72
C LYS A 91 -11.81 11.60 6.41
N LYS A 92 -11.01 11.44 5.36
CA LYS A 92 -11.50 10.96 4.06
C LYS A 92 -12.07 9.55 4.16
N LEU A 93 -11.39 8.68 4.88
CA LEU A 93 -11.86 7.30 5.11
C LEU A 93 -13.20 7.28 5.86
N SER A 94 -13.38 8.15 6.84
CA SER A 94 -14.65 8.31 7.55
C SER A 94 -15.77 8.84 6.63
N GLU A 95 -15.47 9.80 5.78
CA GLU A 95 -16.43 10.37 4.80
C GLU A 95 -16.90 9.31 3.79
N LEU A 96 -16.04 8.37 3.40
CA LEU A 96 -16.38 7.28 2.50
C LEU A 96 -17.21 6.18 3.18
N SER A 97 -17.22 6.13 4.50
CA SER A 97 -18.00 5.18 5.29
C SER A 97 -19.45 5.65 5.43
N ASN A 98 -20.37 4.69 5.60
CA ASN A 98 -21.78 4.97 5.86
C ASN A 98 -22.32 4.07 6.98
N SER A 99 -23.63 4.10 7.24
CA SER A 99 -24.25 3.30 8.30
C SER A 99 -24.17 1.79 8.09
N GLU A 100 -23.96 1.35 6.86
CA GLU A 100 -23.88 -0.07 6.50
C GLU A 100 -22.43 -0.54 6.36
N ILE A 101 -21.53 0.34 5.90
CA ILE A 101 -20.14 0.02 5.61
C ILE A 101 -19.22 0.98 6.38
N SER A 102 -18.43 0.42 7.28
CA SER A 102 -17.37 1.14 7.97
C SER A 102 -16.00 0.67 7.45
N PHE A 103 -15.35 1.47 6.63
CA PHE A 103 -13.99 1.18 6.17
C PHE A 103 -12.97 1.22 7.30
N LEU A 104 -13.22 2.04 8.33
CA LEU A 104 -12.37 2.07 9.52
C LEU A 104 -12.34 0.72 10.25
N SER A 105 -13.44 -0.02 10.25
CA SER A 105 -13.49 -1.33 10.92
C SER A 105 -12.57 -2.36 10.27
N CYS A 106 -12.27 -2.22 8.98
CA CYS A 106 -11.34 -3.11 8.28
C CYS A 106 -9.91 -3.00 8.83
N PHE A 107 -9.54 -1.85 9.37
CA PHE A 107 -8.22 -1.59 9.96
C PHE A 107 -8.16 -1.91 11.47
N LYS A 108 -9.32 -2.10 12.11
CA LYS A 108 -9.40 -2.48 13.53
C LYS A 108 -9.17 -3.98 13.66
N GLN A 109 -7.94 -4.33 13.97
CA GLN A 109 -7.55 -5.71 14.14
C GLN A 109 -7.58 -6.11 15.62
N THR A 110 -7.96 -7.34 15.88
CA THR A 110 -7.82 -7.90 17.22
C THR A 110 -6.35 -8.25 17.46
N GLN A 111 -5.80 -7.82 18.57
CA GLN A 111 -4.38 -8.05 18.91
C GLN A 111 -4.02 -9.54 19.07
N SER A 112 -5.00 -10.40 19.16
CA SER A 112 -4.82 -11.84 19.31
C SER A 112 -4.66 -12.61 17.99
N ASP A 113 -4.90 -11.97 16.86
CA ASP A 113 -4.79 -12.61 15.55
C ASP A 113 -3.37 -12.44 15.00
N THR A 114 -2.73 -13.54 14.59
CA THR A 114 -1.38 -13.54 14.02
C THR A 114 -1.33 -12.97 12.61
N GLU A 115 -2.46 -12.95 11.90
CA GLU A 115 -2.59 -12.42 10.53
C GLU A 115 -3.45 -11.15 10.49
N ALA A 116 -3.41 -10.37 11.55
CA ALA A 116 -4.30 -9.22 11.76
C ALA A 116 -4.29 -8.16 10.65
N HIS A 117 -3.17 -8.00 9.93
CA HIS A 117 -3.02 -7.01 8.86
C HIS A 117 -3.14 -7.60 7.46
N LEU A 118 -3.12 -8.94 7.33
CA LEU A 118 -2.99 -9.64 6.06
C LEU A 118 -4.32 -10.20 5.59
N TYR A 119 -4.66 -9.92 4.34
CA TYR A 119 -5.78 -10.49 3.61
C TYR A 119 -5.28 -11.06 2.30
N HIS A 120 -5.62 -12.29 1.98
CA HIS A 120 -5.33 -12.88 0.68
C HIS A 120 -6.53 -12.73 -0.24
N ILE A 121 -6.34 -12.03 -1.36
CA ILE A 121 -7.40 -11.87 -2.37
C ILE A 121 -7.45 -13.15 -3.21
N ARG A 122 -8.63 -13.77 -3.26
CA ARG A 122 -8.84 -15.00 -4.04
C ARG A 122 -8.47 -14.75 -5.52
N GLU A 123 -7.84 -15.74 -6.13
CA GLU A 123 -7.27 -15.63 -7.47
C GLU A 123 -8.28 -15.10 -8.50
N GLU A 124 -9.53 -15.58 -8.46
CA GLU A 124 -10.59 -15.12 -9.36
C GLU A 124 -10.98 -13.65 -9.18
N LYS A 125 -10.56 -13.02 -8.07
CA LYS A 125 -10.84 -11.60 -7.79
C LYS A 125 -9.62 -10.69 -8.01
N GLN A 126 -8.43 -11.23 -8.13
CA GLN A 126 -7.20 -10.45 -8.23
C GLN A 126 -7.18 -9.56 -9.47
N LYS A 127 -7.59 -10.09 -10.62
CA LYS A 127 -7.65 -9.32 -11.88
C LYS A 127 -8.66 -8.18 -11.81
N THR A 128 -9.81 -8.43 -11.20
CA THR A 128 -10.86 -7.41 -11.00
C THR A 128 -10.36 -6.30 -10.09
N LEU A 129 -9.74 -6.65 -8.97
CA LEU A 129 -9.16 -5.67 -8.06
C LEU A 129 -8.09 -4.83 -8.75
N GLN A 130 -7.16 -5.46 -9.46
CA GLN A 130 -6.10 -4.75 -10.16
C GLN A 130 -6.67 -3.82 -11.24
N TYR A 131 -7.68 -4.24 -11.98
CA TYR A 131 -8.36 -3.38 -12.94
C TYR A 131 -8.92 -2.11 -12.27
N PHE A 132 -9.62 -2.23 -11.15
CA PHE A 132 -10.15 -1.07 -10.43
C PHE A 132 -9.05 -0.17 -9.88
N LEU A 133 -7.96 -0.74 -9.37
CA LEU A 133 -6.81 0.05 -8.90
C LEU A 133 -6.15 0.81 -10.04
N ASP A 134 -5.97 0.17 -11.19
CA ASP A 134 -5.40 0.81 -12.39
C ASP A 134 -6.29 1.95 -12.91
N GLU A 135 -7.60 1.74 -12.93
CA GLU A 135 -8.56 2.79 -13.30
C GLU A 135 -8.52 3.97 -12.32
N LEU A 136 -8.39 3.69 -11.04
CA LEU A 136 -8.27 4.73 -10.02
C LEU A 136 -6.98 5.53 -10.20
N ILE A 137 -5.86 4.89 -10.46
CA ILE A 137 -4.58 5.54 -10.75
C ILE A 137 -4.71 6.45 -11.99
N SER A 138 -5.30 5.95 -13.05
CA SER A 138 -5.51 6.68 -14.29
C SER A 138 -6.37 7.93 -14.07
N THR A 139 -7.45 7.80 -13.31
CA THR A 139 -8.35 8.92 -12.96
C THR A 139 -7.61 10.00 -12.16
N MET A 140 -6.84 9.59 -11.15
CA MET A 140 -6.07 10.52 -10.31
C MET A 140 -5.00 11.27 -11.12
N GLN A 141 -4.33 10.61 -12.04
CA GLN A 141 -3.36 11.23 -12.95
C GLN A 141 -4.01 12.29 -13.85
N THR A 142 -5.18 11.99 -14.38
CA THR A 142 -5.95 12.94 -15.22
C THR A 142 -6.36 14.17 -14.42
N GLU A 143 -6.88 14.01 -13.21
CA GLU A 143 -7.26 15.12 -12.33
C GLU A 143 -6.05 16.01 -12.00
N ASN A 144 -4.90 15.41 -11.71
CA ASN A 144 -3.68 16.15 -11.43
C ASN A 144 -3.20 16.97 -12.65
N GLN A 145 -3.32 16.43 -13.86
CA GLN A 145 -3.01 17.15 -15.11
C GLN A 145 -3.93 18.36 -15.32
N TYR A 146 -5.23 18.20 -15.11
CA TYR A 146 -6.19 19.30 -15.19
C TYR A 146 -5.89 20.39 -14.18
N SER A 147 -5.64 20.02 -12.93
CA SER A 147 -5.29 20.97 -11.88
C SER A 147 -4.02 21.77 -12.21
N ALA A 148 -3.00 21.13 -12.76
CA ALA A 148 -1.77 21.79 -13.21
C ALA A 148 -2.01 22.76 -14.37
N LEU A 149 -2.85 22.40 -15.34
CA LEU A 149 -3.23 23.26 -16.45
C LEU A 149 -3.97 24.50 -15.97
N ILE A 150 -4.91 24.37 -15.06
CA ILE A 150 -5.66 25.49 -14.48
C ILE A 150 -4.73 26.40 -13.68
N ALA A 151 -3.82 25.84 -12.89
CA ALA A 151 -2.88 26.60 -12.08
C ALA A 151 -1.89 27.43 -12.93
N ASN A 152 -1.57 26.97 -14.14
CA ASN A 152 -0.64 27.62 -15.07
C ASN A 152 -1.35 28.55 -16.08
N SER A 153 -2.64 28.61 -16.09
CA SER A 153 -3.43 29.51 -16.93
C SER A 153 -3.79 30.78 -16.17
#